data_c1bd63aec2d61c747df04c44dd2d8a18
#
_entry.id   c1bd63aec2d61c747df04c44dd2d8a18
#
_cell.length_a   1.000
_cell.length_b   1.000
_cell.length_c   1.000
_cell.angle_alpha   90.00
_cell.angle_beta   90.00
_cell.angle_gamma   90.00
#
_symmetry.space_group_name_H-M   'P 1'
#
loop_
_entity.id
_entity.type
_entity.pdbx_description
1 polymer ?
#
loop_
_entity_poly.entity_id
_entity_poly.type
_entity_poly.pdbx_seq_one_letter_code
_entity_poly.pdbx_strand_id
1 'polypeptide(L)'
;MTFPVAEIRKLFPALHVRDAVFFDNAAGAQAPRVVLDATAEHLLRRNVQRGGVYVQSREVDATIARARQSVATFLNAPDPQEVCFGMNATSFIRLVSQAMGQIMRRRGGRREIIVTDLDHDSNVATWLALRPDGARIVWWRMRKDGRLHAEDLDALLSRRTRLVACTLASNCLGSILDAAEVSRRAHAVGAEVFLDAVHYGPHGPLDVQALGCDYLVSSGYKTFAPHMGFLWGHKHLLDALPTFREDFIPNQAPWKFEVGTYVYENVAGMDAAVGYLESLGMGKTRRSRLVSAMDRIRDYEASLSTALLKALDSIAGVTVYGIADPALVSHRTPTVSFNLEGIPARKVAERLAAANIAVRDGNMYTPRLMKRLNQTAAVRVSLVHYNTVEEIDRFAVSLTGLAGRPAAARRSG
;
A
#
# COMPACT_ATOMS: atom_id res chain seq x y z
N MET A 1 19.01 -8.22 18.88
CA MET A 1 19.26 -9.36 17.96
C MET A 1 19.22 -8.83 16.54
N THR A 2 20.19 -9.21 15.72
CA THR A 2 20.24 -8.85 14.29
C THR A 2 19.03 -9.43 13.55
N PHE A 3 18.48 -8.72 12.59
CA PHE A 3 17.36 -9.23 11.78
C PHE A 3 17.82 -10.40 10.91
N PRO A 4 17.16 -11.55 10.94
CA PRO A 4 17.68 -12.79 10.34
C PRO A 4 17.36 -12.87 8.83
N VAL A 5 17.80 -11.87 8.04
CA VAL A 5 17.44 -11.73 6.62
C VAL A 5 17.82 -12.97 5.80
N ALA A 6 18.98 -13.60 6.07
CA ALA A 6 19.42 -14.79 5.34
C ALA A 6 18.45 -15.99 5.50
N GLU A 7 17.92 -16.19 6.71
CA GLU A 7 16.92 -17.24 6.97
C GLU A 7 15.56 -16.88 6.36
N ILE A 8 15.16 -15.62 6.45
CA ILE A 8 13.92 -15.13 5.85
C ILE A 8 13.91 -15.33 4.34
N ARG A 9 15.02 -15.03 3.65
CA ARG A 9 15.14 -15.20 2.18
C ARG A 9 14.88 -16.63 1.73
N LYS A 10 15.26 -17.64 2.53
CA LYS A 10 14.99 -19.06 2.22
C LYS A 10 13.50 -19.39 2.12
N LEU A 11 12.66 -18.60 2.74
CA LEU A 11 11.20 -18.78 2.72
C LEU A 11 10.54 -18.28 1.42
N PHE A 12 11.27 -17.52 0.60
CA PHE A 12 10.79 -16.93 -0.65
C PHE A 12 11.35 -17.63 -1.88
N PRO A 13 10.62 -18.58 -2.48
CA PRO A 13 11.15 -19.37 -3.62
C PRO A 13 11.60 -18.52 -4.81
N ALA A 14 10.89 -17.43 -5.09
CA ALA A 14 11.20 -16.55 -6.22
C ALA A 14 12.61 -15.93 -6.15
N LEU A 15 13.18 -15.76 -4.95
CA LEU A 15 14.52 -15.22 -4.75
C LEU A 15 15.63 -16.22 -5.14
N HIS A 16 15.26 -17.49 -5.38
CA HIS A 16 16.20 -18.58 -5.71
C HIS A 16 16.03 -19.11 -7.13
N VAL A 17 15.00 -18.69 -7.86
CA VAL A 17 14.74 -19.14 -9.24
C VAL A 17 15.69 -18.49 -10.24
N ARG A 18 16.06 -17.23 -9.99
CA ARG A 18 16.96 -16.44 -10.84
C ARG A 18 17.88 -15.61 -9.97
N ASP A 19 19.10 -15.34 -10.47
CA ASP A 19 19.99 -14.33 -9.86
C ASP A 19 19.44 -12.92 -10.21
N ALA A 20 18.41 -12.51 -9.52
CA ALA A 20 17.73 -11.22 -9.72
C ALA A 20 17.56 -10.47 -8.41
N VAL A 21 17.81 -9.18 -8.44
CA VAL A 21 17.54 -8.24 -7.36
C VAL A 21 16.14 -7.64 -7.56
N PHE A 22 15.23 -7.89 -6.61
CA PHE A 22 13.86 -7.37 -6.68
C PHE A 22 13.75 -6.05 -5.92
N PHE A 23 13.86 -4.94 -6.63
CA PHE A 23 13.72 -3.57 -6.10
C PHE A 23 12.45 -2.86 -6.60
N ASP A 24 11.47 -3.59 -7.13
CA ASP A 24 10.14 -3.07 -7.51
C ASP A 24 9.03 -3.60 -6.60
N ASN A 25 9.30 -3.76 -5.30
CA ASN A 25 8.35 -4.34 -4.34
C ASN A 25 7.09 -3.49 -4.13
N ALA A 26 7.17 -2.17 -4.34
CA ALA A 26 5.99 -1.31 -4.33
C ALA A 26 5.01 -1.58 -5.49
N ALA A 27 5.39 -2.39 -6.49
CA ALA A 27 4.51 -2.89 -7.53
C ALA A 27 4.00 -4.31 -7.25
N GLY A 28 4.66 -5.02 -6.33
CA GLY A 28 4.29 -6.37 -5.88
C GLY A 28 5.48 -7.06 -5.22
N ALA A 29 5.33 -7.45 -3.94
CA ALA A 29 6.33 -8.21 -3.21
C ALA A 29 6.23 -9.70 -3.54
N GLN A 30 7.35 -10.43 -3.39
CA GLN A 30 7.36 -11.88 -3.59
C GLN A 30 6.57 -12.57 -2.46
N ALA A 31 5.95 -13.72 -2.79
CA ALA A 31 5.19 -14.50 -1.82
C ALA A 31 6.06 -15.59 -1.16
N PRO A 32 5.99 -15.78 0.16
CA PRO A 32 6.67 -16.89 0.82
C PRO A 32 6.00 -18.23 0.49
N ARG A 33 6.75 -19.33 0.61
CA ARG A 33 6.32 -20.70 0.29
C ARG A 33 4.96 -21.05 0.93
N VAL A 34 4.77 -20.72 2.21
CA VAL A 34 3.52 -21.01 2.93
C VAL A 34 2.28 -20.36 2.30
N VAL A 35 2.44 -19.22 1.65
CA VAL A 35 1.36 -18.52 0.94
C VAL A 35 1.03 -19.22 -0.37
N LEU A 36 2.04 -19.63 -1.13
CA LEU A 36 1.86 -20.38 -2.36
C LEU A 36 1.16 -21.71 -2.09
N ASP A 37 1.62 -22.42 -1.05
CA ASP A 37 1.08 -23.71 -0.65
C ASP A 37 -0.39 -23.56 -0.17
N ALA A 38 -0.71 -22.56 0.63
CA ALA A 38 -2.09 -22.32 1.11
C ALA A 38 -3.06 -22.01 -0.06
N THR A 39 -2.60 -21.25 -1.05
CA THR A 39 -3.41 -20.93 -2.25
C THR A 39 -3.63 -22.19 -3.10
N ALA A 40 -2.57 -22.96 -3.36
CA ALA A 40 -2.65 -24.20 -4.12
C ALA A 40 -3.51 -25.27 -3.41
N GLU A 41 -3.36 -25.41 -2.10
CA GLU A 41 -4.13 -26.34 -1.27
C GLU A 41 -5.63 -26.00 -1.29
N HIS A 42 -5.98 -24.71 -1.27
CA HIS A 42 -7.38 -24.29 -1.39
C HIS A 42 -7.98 -24.74 -2.72
N LEU A 43 -7.30 -24.45 -3.85
CA LEU A 43 -7.73 -24.86 -5.19
C LEU A 43 -7.84 -26.38 -5.33
N LEU A 44 -6.89 -27.11 -4.75
CA LEU A 44 -6.86 -28.59 -4.83
C LEU A 44 -8.04 -29.23 -4.08
N ARG A 45 -8.41 -28.71 -2.90
CA ARG A 45 -9.35 -29.39 -2.00
C ARG A 45 -10.70 -28.72 -1.84
N ARG A 46 -10.83 -27.41 -2.14
CA ARG A 46 -11.99 -26.59 -1.78
C ARG A 46 -12.41 -25.63 -2.89
N ASN A 47 -12.13 -25.95 -4.15
CA ASN A 47 -12.53 -25.11 -5.29
C ASN A 47 -14.05 -25.22 -5.54
N VAL A 48 -14.84 -24.78 -4.58
CA VAL A 48 -16.30 -24.82 -4.58
C VAL A 48 -16.87 -23.52 -3.99
N GLN A 49 -18.19 -23.31 -4.21
CA GLN A 49 -18.91 -22.17 -3.66
C GLN A 49 -19.14 -22.35 -2.14
N ARG A 50 -19.09 -21.24 -1.41
CA ARG A 50 -19.43 -21.16 0.03
C ARG A 50 -20.93 -21.32 0.29
N GLY A 51 -21.30 -21.58 1.57
CA GLY A 51 -22.69 -21.57 2.05
C GLY A 51 -23.44 -22.87 1.79
N GLY A 52 -22.80 -23.90 1.23
CA GLY A 52 -23.39 -25.23 1.05
C GLY A 52 -23.27 -26.11 2.32
N VAL A 53 -24.09 -27.16 2.37
CA VAL A 53 -24.13 -28.06 3.53
C VAL A 53 -23.07 -29.18 3.51
N TYR A 54 -22.35 -29.35 2.40
CA TYR A 54 -21.31 -30.36 2.23
C TYR A 54 -19.95 -29.89 2.78
N VAL A 55 -19.04 -30.83 3.03
CA VAL A 55 -17.79 -30.59 3.79
C VAL A 55 -16.95 -29.50 3.18
N GLN A 56 -16.66 -29.57 1.87
CA GLN A 56 -15.77 -28.63 1.20
C GLN A 56 -16.31 -27.18 1.25
N SER A 57 -17.63 -27.00 1.14
CA SER A 57 -18.24 -25.67 1.21
C SER A 57 -18.16 -25.06 2.62
N ARG A 58 -18.34 -25.89 3.66
CA ARG A 58 -18.13 -25.47 5.06
C ARG A 58 -16.67 -25.11 5.33
N GLU A 59 -15.73 -25.83 4.71
CA GLU A 59 -14.30 -25.52 4.81
C GLU A 59 -13.95 -24.18 4.12
N VAL A 60 -14.64 -23.81 3.03
CA VAL A 60 -14.51 -22.47 2.42
C VAL A 60 -14.99 -21.40 3.40
N ASP A 61 -16.16 -21.56 4.02
CA ASP A 61 -16.67 -20.63 5.04
C ASP A 61 -15.70 -20.48 6.21
N ALA A 62 -15.16 -21.60 6.71
CA ALA A 62 -14.18 -21.61 7.78
C ALA A 62 -12.86 -20.90 7.37
N THR A 63 -12.42 -21.07 6.13
CA THR A 63 -11.22 -20.39 5.59
C THR A 63 -11.41 -18.89 5.55
N ILE A 64 -12.55 -18.43 5.03
CA ILE A 64 -12.89 -17.00 4.97
C ILE A 64 -12.97 -16.40 6.39
N ALA A 65 -13.60 -17.11 7.32
CA ALA A 65 -13.73 -16.65 8.71
C ALA A 65 -12.36 -16.52 9.39
N ARG A 66 -11.47 -17.50 9.23
CA ARG A 66 -10.08 -17.44 9.77
C ARG A 66 -9.29 -16.30 9.16
N ALA A 67 -9.32 -16.14 7.83
CA ALA A 67 -8.63 -15.06 7.14
C ALA A 67 -9.12 -13.69 7.61
N ARG A 68 -10.42 -13.54 7.82
CA ARG A 68 -11.03 -12.30 8.32
C ARG A 68 -10.54 -11.98 9.73
N GLN A 69 -10.51 -13.00 10.61
CA GLN A 69 -9.94 -12.86 11.95
C GLN A 69 -8.45 -12.50 11.91
N SER A 70 -7.69 -13.10 11.00
CA SER A 70 -6.26 -12.81 10.84
C SER A 70 -6.01 -11.38 10.39
N VAL A 71 -6.75 -10.90 9.38
CA VAL A 71 -6.64 -9.50 8.93
C VAL A 71 -7.13 -8.53 10.01
N ALA A 72 -8.22 -8.84 10.72
CA ALA A 72 -8.68 -8.02 11.85
C ALA A 72 -7.59 -7.91 12.92
N THR A 73 -6.93 -9.04 13.28
CA THR A 73 -5.80 -9.05 14.22
C THR A 73 -4.60 -8.24 13.70
N PHE A 74 -4.28 -8.35 12.40
CA PHE A 74 -3.21 -7.59 11.76
C PHE A 74 -3.47 -6.08 11.83
N LEU A 75 -4.71 -5.65 11.64
CA LEU A 75 -5.14 -4.25 11.70
C LEU A 75 -5.45 -3.75 13.11
N ASN A 76 -5.49 -4.59 14.14
CA ASN A 76 -6.07 -4.28 15.44
C ASN A 76 -7.54 -3.82 15.35
N ALA A 77 -8.30 -4.39 14.42
CA ALA A 77 -9.72 -4.12 14.28
C ALA A 77 -10.50 -4.77 15.43
N PRO A 78 -11.50 -4.06 16.02
CA PRO A 78 -12.25 -4.58 17.17
C PRO A 78 -13.20 -5.73 16.79
N ASP A 79 -13.72 -5.74 15.57
CA ASP A 79 -14.63 -6.77 15.07
C ASP A 79 -14.17 -7.27 13.67
N PRO A 80 -14.00 -8.58 13.47
CA PRO A 80 -13.72 -9.15 12.16
C PRO A 80 -14.77 -8.80 11.09
N GLN A 81 -16.02 -8.55 11.48
CA GLN A 81 -17.10 -8.14 10.56
C GLN A 81 -16.87 -6.76 9.92
N GLU A 82 -15.91 -5.99 10.40
CA GLU A 82 -15.46 -4.73 9.83
C GLU A 82 -14.48 -4.91 8.66
N VAL A 83 -14.04 -6.14 8.37
CA VAL A 83 -13.12 -6.47 7.28
C VAL A 83 -13.88 -7.07 6.12
N CYS A 84 -13.78 -6.50 4.92
CA CYS A 84 -14.38 -6.99 3.68
C CYS A 84 -13.27 -7.43 2.71
N PHE A 85 -13.46 -8.56 2.03
CA PHE A 85 -12.53 -9.09 1.04
C PHE A 85 -13.00 -8.84 -0.39
N GLY A 86 -12.06 -8.64 -1.32
CA GLY A 86 -12.36 -8.41 -2.74
C GLY A 86 -11.10 -8.40 -3.61
N MET A 87 -11.24 -7.88 -4.81
CA MET A 87 -10.23 -7.97 -5.86
C MET A 87 -8.95 -7.15 -5.57
N ASN A 88 -9.09 -5.94 -5.05
CA ASN A 88 -7.97 -5.02 -4.76
C ASN A 88 -8.48 -3.74 -4.08
N ALA A 89 -7.56 -2.91 -3.57
CA ALA A 89 -7.90 -1.63 -2.95
C ALA A 89 -8.65 -0.69 -3.91
N THR A 90 -8.26 -0.60 -5.18
CA THR A 90 -8.92 0.26 -6.17
C THR A 90 -10.41 -0.06 -6.31
N SER A 91 -10.80 -1.34 -6.31
CA SER A 91 -12.20 -1.73 -6.38
C SER A 91 -12.97 -1.28 -5.14
N PHE A 92 -12.38 -1.38 -3.95
CA PHE A 92 -13.00 -0.90 -2.72
C PHE A 92 -13.12 0.63 -2.67
N ILE A 93 -12.08 1.37 -3.09
CA ILE A 93 -12.17 2.84 -3.19
C ILE A 93 -13.34 3.24 -4.11
N ARG A 94 -13.51 2.54 -5.26
CA ARG A 94 -14.64 2.77 -6.17
C ARG A 94 -15.98 2.46 -5.52
N LEU A 95 -16.12 1.33 -4.83
CA LEU A 95 -17.37 0.96 -4.15
C LEU A 95 -17.77 2.00 -3.09
N VAL A 96 -16.83 2.39 -2.22
CA VAL A 96 -17.06 3.41 -1.20
C VAL A 96 -17.36 4.77 -1.83
N SER A 97 -16.61 5.17 -2.88
CA SER A 97 -16.86 6.45 -3.56
C SER A 97 -18.23 6.49 -4.23
N GLN A 98 -18.66 5.42 -4.90
CA GLN A 98 -19.99 5.32 -5.50
C GLN A 98 -21.11 5.43 -4.44
N ALA A 99 -20.94 4.77 -3.30
CA ALA A 99 -21.87 4.87 -2.18
C ALA A 99 -21.93 6.30 -1.63
N MET A 100 -20.80 6.96 -1.45
CA MET A 100 -20.76 8.37 -1.03
C MET A 100 -21.37 9.31 -2.08
N GLY A 101 -21.17 9.06 -3.37
CA GLY A 101 -21.84 9.80 -4.45
C GLY A 101 -23.35 9.71 -4.36
N GLN A 102 -23.90 8.53 -4.04
CA GLN A 102 -25.35 8.38 -3.81
C GLN A 102 -25.84 9.23 -2.62
N ILE A 103 -25.07 9.30 -1.53
CA ILE A 103 -25.40 10.17 -0.38
C ILE A 103 -25.37 11.65 -0.79
N MET A 104 -24.36 12.06 -1.56
CA MET A 104 -24.17 13.44 -1.98
C MET A 104 -25.24 13.94 -2.96
N ARG A 105 -25.87 13.07 -3.75
CA ARG A 105 -27.01 13.42 -4.61
C ARG A 105 -28.24 13.83 -3.83
N ARG A 106 -28.40 13.39 -2.59
CA ARG A 106 -29.51 13.82 -1.73
C ARG A 106 -29.35 15.28 -1.35
N ARG A 107 -30.45 16.01 -1.23
CA ARG A 107 -30.44 17.43 -0.83
C ARG A 107 -29.94 17.55 0.63
N GLY A 108 -29.06 18.54 0.86
CA GLY A 108 -28.43 18.77 2.17
C GLY A 108 -27.20 17.89 2.38
N GLY A 109 -26.40 18.20 3.42
CA GLY A 109 -25.23 17.43 3.83
C GLY A 109 -23.89 18.00 3.37
N ARG A 110 -22.85 17.35 3.85
CA ARG A 110 -21.45 17.72 3.62
C ARG A 110 -21.01 17.20 2.27
N ARG A 111 -20.31 18.02 1.48
CA ARG A 111 -19.94 17.68 0.09
C ARG A 111 -18.47 17.94 -0.23
N GLU A 112 -17.68 18.50 0.69
CA GLU A 112 -16.28 18.72 0.45
C GLU A 112 -15.50 17.42 0.71
N ILE A 113 -14.65 17.06 -0.25
CA ILE A 113 -13.72 15.93 -0.15
C ILE A 113 -12.31 16.50 -0.28
N ILE A 114 -11.49 16.30 0.73
CA ILE A 114 -10.08 16.64 0.68
C ILE A 114 -9.33 15.45 0.07
N VAL A 115 -8.55 15.71 -0.97
CA VAL A 115 -7.65 14.74 -1.64
C VAL A 115 -6.25 15.32 -1.73
N THR A 116 -5.23 14.48 -1.94
CA THR A 116 -3.84 14.94 -1.98
C THR A 116 -3.21 14.82 -3.38
N ASP A 117 -2.12 15.51 -3.60
CA ASP A 117 -1.29 15.31 -4.81
C ASP A 117 -0.18 14.26 -4.59
N LEU A 118 -0.08 13.68 -3.39
CA LEU A 118 0.88 12.63 -3.03
C LEU A 118 0.35 11.21 -3.24
N ASP A 119 -0.97 11.09 -3.37
CA ASP A 119 -1.66 9.79 -3.44
C ASP A 119 -1.50 9.08 -4.79
N HIS A 120 -1.61 7.75 -4.75
CA HIS A 120 -1.88 6.93 -5.93
C HIS A 120 -3.19 7.38 -6.58
N ASP A 121 -3.23 7.41 -7.92
CA ASP A 121 -4.38 7.97 -8.66
C ASP A 121 -5.72 7.29 -8.39
N SER A 122 -5.72 6.02 -7.97
CA SER A 122 -6.94 5.34 -7.53
C SER A 122 -7.61 6.00 -6.33
N ASN A 123 -6.82 6.59 -5.40
CA ASN A 123 -7.34 7.33 -4.25
C ASN A 123 -7.50 8.84 -4.53
N VAL A 124 -7.45 9.24 -5.79
CA VAL A 124 -7.73 10.62 -6.22
C VAL A 124 -8.81 10.64 -7.29
N ALA A 125 -8.60 9.96 -8.42
CA ALA A 125 -9.49 10.03 -9.57
C ALA A 125 -10.91 9.53 -9.25
N THR A 126 -11.05 8.53 -8.38
CA THR A 126 -12.36 8.03 -7.94
C THR A 126 -13.18 9.08 -7.19
N TRP A 127 -12.54 9.88 -6.34
CA TRP A 127 -13.19 11.00 -5.63
C TRP A 127 -13.49 12.16 -6.55
N LEU A 128 -12.59 12.47 -7.50
CA LEU A 128 -12.83 13.49 -8.53
C LEU A 128 -14.05 13.15 -9.40
N ALA A 129 -14.30 11.87 -9.64
CA ALA A 129 -15.44 11.39 -10.41
C ALA A 129 -16.81 11.72 -9.76
N LEU A 130 -16.84 12.08 -8.46
CA LEU A 130 -18.06 12.47 -7.74
C LEU A 130 -18.49 13.93 -7.96
N ARG A 131 -17.75 14.73 -8.74
CA ARG A 131 -18.12 16.11 -9.06
C ARG A 131 -19.53 16.24 -9.67
N PRO A 132 -19.97 15.38 -10.60
CA PRO A 132 -21.34 15.39 -11.11
C PRO A 132 -22.39 15.10 -10.01
N ASP A 133 -22.01 14.36 -8.97
CA ASP A 133 -22.85 14.05 -7.81
C ASP A 133 -22.88 15.21 -6.79
N GLY A 134 -22.18 16.30 -7.07
CA GLY A 134 -22.13 17.51 -6.25
C GLY A 134 -20.93 17.56 -5.29
N ALA A 135 -19.97 16.68 -5.40
CA ALA A 135 -18.75 16.75 -4.60
C ALA A 135 -17.92 17.99 -4.95
N ARG A 136 -17.45 18.68 -3.92
CA ARG A 136 -16.49 19.78 -4.01
C ARG A 136 -15.12 19.28 -3.57
N ILE A 137 -14.15 19.29 -4.48
CA ILE A 137 -12.82 18.79 -4.22
C ILE A 137 -11.94 19.90 -3.66
N VAL A 138 -11.32 19.63 -2.52
CA VAL A 138 -10.32 20.49 -1.87
C VAL A 138 -8.99 19.77 -1.94
N TRP A 139 -7.93 20.51 -2.32
CA TRP A 139 -6.62 19.93 -2.50
C TRP A 139 -5.73 20.18 -1.30
N TRP A 140 -5.24 19.11 -0.68
CA TRP A 140 -4.15 19.14 0.29
C TRP A 140 -2.83 18.89 -0.44
N ARG A 141 -1.95 19.87 -0.46
CA ARG A 141 -0.75 19.88 -1.28
C ARG A 141 0.48 19.45 -0.49
N MET A 142 1.29 18.58 -1.07
CA MET A 142 2.61 18.23 -0.57
C MET A 142 3.50 19.47 -0.49
N ARG A 143 4.24 19.62 0.61
CA ARG A 143 5.28 20.67 0.76
C ARG A 143 6.54 20.30 -0.03
N LYS A 144 7.49 21.24 -0.12
CA LYS A 144 8.75 21.05 -0.87
C LYS A 144 9.64 19.93 -0.32
N ASP A 145 9.49 19.58 0.94
CA ASP A 145 10.19 18.48 1.60
C ASP A 145 9.67 17.08 1.21
N GLY A 146 8.69 16.99 0.32
CA GLY A 146 8.10 15.72 -0.14
C GLY A 146 7.10 15.11 0.84
N ARG A 147 6.55 15.90 1.77
CA ARG A 147 5.63 15.44 2.83
C ARG A 147 4.30 16.18 2.80
N LEU A 148 3.28 15.51 3.30
CA LEU A 148 2.04 16.14 3.76
C LEU A 148 2.17 16.45 5.24
N HIS A 149 1.82 17.64 5.64
CA HIS A 149 1.86 18.08 7.03
C HIS A 149 0.44 18.26 7.55
N ALA A 150 0.10 17.56 8.63
CA ALA A 150 -1.30 17.50 9.13
C ALA A 150 -1.84 18.89 9.53
N GLU A 151 -0.97 19.81 9.98
CA GLU A 151 -1.34 21.19 10.31
C GLU A 151 -1.86 21.99 9.11
N ASP A 152 -1.51 21.62 7.88
CA ASP A 152 -2.06 22.28 6.67
C ASP A 152 -3.56 22.06 6.52
N LEU A 153 -4.10 21.02 7.15
CA LEU A 153 -5.53 20.71 7.14
C LEU A 153 -6.36 21.79 7.85
N ASP A 154 -5.81 22.54 8.80
CA ASP A 154 -6.55 23.58 9.54
C ASP A 154 -7.11 24.65 8.61
N ALA A 155 -6.41 24.97 7.52
CA ALA A 155 -6.86 25.92 6.52
C ALA A 155 -7.83 25.32 5.48
N LEU A 156 -7.91 23.98 5.40
CA LEU A 156 -8.69 23.25 4.38
C LEU A 156 -9.99 22.65 4.93
N LEU A 157 -9.99 22.29 6.23
CA LEU A 157 -11.12 21.68 6.90
C LEU A 157 -12.23 22.70 7.19
N SER A 158 -13.45 22.29 7.03
CA SER A 158 -14.64 23.08 7.36
C SER A 158 -15.81 22.18 7.79
N ARG A 159 -16.87 22.75 8.34
CA ARG A 159 -18.11 22.02 8.63
C ARG A 159 -18.77 21.41 7.37
N ARG A 160 -18.33 21.78 6.17
CA ARG A 160 -18.77 21.20 4.90
C ARG A 160 -17.93 20.00 4.47
N THR A 161 -16.78 19.77 5.10
CA THR A 161 -15.91 18.63 4.80
C THR A 161 -16.59 17.32 5.20
N ARG A 162 -16.76 16.43 4.24
CA ARG A 162 -17.32 15.09 4.42
C ARG A 162 -16.22 14.06 4.66
N LEU A 163 -15.13 14.17 3.91
CA LEU A 163 -14.09 13.14 3.84
C LEU A 163 -12.72 13.77 3.64
N VAL A 164 -11.73 13.23 4.32
CA VAL A 164 -10.32 13.37 4.01
C VAL A 164 -9.83 12.03 3.47
N ALA A 165 -9.48 11.97 2.18
CA ALA A 165 -8.94 10.77 1.54
C ALA A 165 -7.43 10.96 1.31
N CYS A 166 -6.60 10.13 1.94
CA CYS A 166 -5.15 10.26 1.87
C CYS A 166 -4.43 8.91 2.02
N THR A 167 -3.20 8.85 1.51
CA THR A 167 -2.33 7.68 1.66
C THR A 167 -1.60 7.70 3.00
N LEU A 168 -1.44 6.54 3.62
CA LEU A 168 -0.62 6.39 4.83
C LEU A 168 0.88 6.48 4.52
N ALA A 169 1.29 6.04 3.33
CA ALA A 169 2.64 6.26 2.81
C ALA A 169 2.63 6.39 1.29
N SER A 170 3.43 7.32 0.78
CA SER A 170 3.54 7.54 -0.67
C SER A 170 4.17 6.35 -1.38
N ASN A 171 3.48 5.78 -2.35
CA ASN A 171 3.99 4.70 -3.19
C ASN A 171 5.10 5.16 -4.17
N CYS A 172 5.33 6.45 -4.27
CA CYS A 172 6.35 7.07 -5.12
C CYS A 172 7.55 7.57 -4.29
N LEU A 173 7.31 8.36 -3.25
CA LEU A 173 8.37 9.00 -2.47
C LEU A 173 8.72 8.24 -1.18
N GLY A 174 7.84 7.35 -0.72
CA GLY A 174 8.00 6.63 0.53
C GLY A 174 7.62 7.42 1.78
N SER A 175 7.40 8.73 1.71
CA SER A 175 7.06 9.57 2.87
C SER A 175 5.81 9.07 3.59
N ILE A 176 5.89 8.95 4.92
CA ILE A 176 4.83 8.47 5.81
C ILE A 176 4.05 9.66 6.35
N LEU A 177 2.72 9.50 6.45
CA LEU A 177 1.80 10.49 6.98
C LEU A 177 1.53 10.24 8.47
N ASP A 178 1.43 11.30 9.27
CA ASP A 178 0.86 11.24 10.61
C ASP A 178 -0.67 11.13 10.52
N ALA A 179 -1.15 9.91 10.28
CA ALA A 179 -2.58 9.67 10.06
C ALA A 179 -3.40 9.83 11.35
N ALA A 180 -2.84 9.62 12.53
CA ALA A 180 -3.53 9.83 13.80
C ALA A 180 -3.86 11.32 13.99
N GLU A 181 -2.91 12.21 13.71
CA GLU A 181 -3.14 13.65 13.78
C GLU A 181 -4.11 14.13 12.68
N VAL A 182 -4.05 13.54 11.47
CA VAL A 182 -5.04 13.79 10.40
C VAL A 182 -6.45 13.43 10.87
N SER A 183 -6.61 12.25 11.45
CA SER A 183 -7.92 11.77 11.95
C SER A 183 -8.47 12.69 13.04
N ARG A 184 -7.62 13.04 14.01
CA ARG A 184 -8.00 13.96 15.08
C ARG A 184 -8.50 15.32 14.56
N ARG A 185 -7.81 15.90 13.57
CA ARG A 185 -8.21 17.18 12.96
C ARG A 185 -9.49 17.06 12.13
N ALA A 186 -9.62 16.01 11.33
CA ALA A 186 -10.81 15.76 10.52
C ALA A 186 -12.05 15.57 11.41
N HIS A 187 -11.93 14.76 12.45
CA HIS A 187 -13.04 14.50 13.39
C HIS A 187 -13.44 15.75 14.18
N ALA A 188 -12.54 16.69 14.46
CA ALA A 188 -12.88 17.95 15.11
C ALA A 188 -13.93 18.79 14.36
N VAL A 189 -14.03 18.61 13.03
CA VAL A 189 -15.08 19.23 12.19
C VAL A 189 -16.16 18.21 11.78
N GLY A 190 -16.03 16.95 12.24
CA GLY A 190 -16.92 15.81 11.95
C GLY A 190 -16.75 15.25 10.53
N ALA A 191 -15.60 15.44 9.89
CA ALA A 191 -15.25 14.79 8.63
C ALA A 191 -14.74 13.37 8.90
N GLU A 192 -15.03 12.44 7.99
CA GLU A 192 -14.51 11.07 8.01
C GLU A 192 -13.12 11.00 7.36
N VAL A 193 -12.33 9.97 7.69
CA VAL A 193 -11.00 9.73 7.15
C VAL A 193 -10.91 8.38 6.44
N PHE A 194 -10.53 8.41 5.17
CA PHE A 194 -10.28 7.24 4.33
C PHE A 194 -8.78 7.11 4.06
N LEU A 195 -8.15 6.05 4.60
CA LEU A 195 -6.73 5.79 4.44
C LEU A 195 -6.46 4.73 3.35
N ASP A 196 -5.57 5.06 2.42
CA ASP A 196 -4.93 4.07 1.56
C ASP A 196 -3.63 3.59 2.24
N ALA A 197 -3.67 2.38 2.81
CA ALA A 197 -2.52 1.76 3.47
C ALA A 197 -1.79 0.75 2.57
N VAL A 198 -2.11 0.69 1.28
CA VAL A 198 -1.59 -0.29 0.32
C VAL A 198 -0.06 -0.30 0.28
N HIS A 199 0.56 0.89 0.34
CA HIS A 199 2.02 0.97 0.31
C HIS A 199 2.65 0.80 1.70
N TYR A 200 1.98 1.23 2.76
CA TYR A 200 2.50 1.11 4.12
C TYR A 200 2.40 -0.31 4.69
N GLY A 201 1.40 -1.10 4.27
CA GLY A 201 1.06 -2.39 4.86
C GLY A 201 2.22 -3.36 5.11
N PRO A 202 3.22 -3.52 4.21
CA PRO A 202 4.37 -4.38 4.43
C PRO A 202 5.48 -3.78 5.31
N HIS A 203 5.43 -2.47 5.66
CA HIS A 203 6.56 -1.71 6.20
C HIS A 203 6.49 -1.37 7.68
N GLY A 204 5.33 -1.56 8.32
CA GLY A 204 5.18 -1.22 9.73
C GLY A 204 3.84 -1.70 10.30
N PRO A 205 3.67 -1.62 11.63
CA PRO A 205 2.45 -2.05 12.28
C PRO A 205 1.27 -1.17 11.84
N LEU A 206 0.14 -1.82 11.52
CA LEU A 206 -1.14 -1.16 11.32
C LEU A 206 -1.99 -1.31 12.57
N ASP A 207 -2.57 -0.20 13.04
CA ASP A 207 -3.47 -0.16 14.18
C ASP A 207 -4.59 0.84 13.89
N VAL A 208 -5.73 0.34 13.43
CA VAL A 208 -6.85 1.21 13.03
C VAL A 208 -7.44 2.00 14.19
N GLN A 209 -7.33 1.48 15.41
CA GLN A 209 -7.80 2.18 16.61
C GLN A 209 -6.86 3.35 16.96
N ALA A 210 -5.54 3.15 16.86
CA ALA A 210 -4.55 4.21 17.09
C ALA A 210 -4.52 5.25 15.96
N LEU A 211 -4.70 4.81 14.70
CA LEU A 211 -4.80 5.71 13.55
C LEU A 211 -6.08 6.55 13.59
N GLY A 212 -7.13 6.06 14.25
CA GLY A 212 -8.41 6.75 14.39
C GLY A 212 -9.15 6.99 13.07
N CYS A 213 -8.79 6.30 11.99
CA CYS A 213 -9.44 6.44 10.70
C CYS A 213 -10.82 5.76 10.69
N ASP A 214 -11.66 6.13 9.73
CA ASP A 214 -13.00 5.57 9.57
C ASP A 214 -13.04 4.43 8.56
N TYR A 215 -12.14 4.48 7.58
CA TYR A 215 -11.95 3.46 6.55
C TYR A 215 -10.47 3.28 6.25
N LEU A 216 -10.09 2.04 5.94
CA LEU A 216 -8.74 1.70 5.49
C LEU A 216 -8.80 0.65 4.39
N VAL A 217 -8.05 0.86 3.30
CA VAL A 217 -7.88 -0.15 2.24
C VAL A 217 -6.45 -0.62 2.15
N SER A 218 -6.28 -1.90 1.78
CA SER A 218 -4.98 -2.45 1.43
C SER A 218 -5.11 -3.53 0.35
N SER A 219 -3.97 -3.96 -0.19
CA SER A 219 -3.86 -5.00 -1.21
C SER A 219 -2.84 -6.06 -0.81
N GLY A 220 -3.25 -7.32 -0.88
CA GLY A 220 -2.46 -8.46 -0.42
C GLY A 220 -1.12 -8.61 -1.14
N TYR A 221 -1.09 -8.41 -2.47
CA TYR A 221 0.12 -8.63 -3.29
C TYR A 221 1.32 -7.73 -2.94
N LYS A 222 1.12 -6.68 -2.14
CA LYS A 222 2.21 -5.88 -1.58
C LYS A 222 2.60 -6.33 -0.17
N THR A 223 1.68 -7.03 0.51
CA THR A 223 1.88 -7.56 1.87
C THR A 223 2.10 -9.08 1.82
N PHE A 224 2.94 -9.52 0.87
CA PHE A 224 3.41 -10.91 0.69
C PHE A 224 2.33 -11.95 0.39
N ALA A 225 1.09 -11.52 0.13
CA ALA A 225 -0.06 -12.35 -0.21
C ALA A 225 -0.33 -12.36 -1.73
N PRO A 226 -1.27 -13.18 -2.23
CA PRO A 226 -1.71 -13.14 -3.62
C PRO A 226 -2.47 -11.84 -3.97
N HIS A 227 -2.84 -11.69 -5.25
CA HIS A 227 -3.65 -10.57 -5.75
C HIS A 227 -5.08 -10.63 -5.17
N MET A 228 -5.28 -9.90 -4.11
CA MET A 228 -6.57 -9.66 -3.49
C MET A 228 -6.49 -8.34 -2.73
N GLY A 229 -7.63 -7.81 -2.27
CA GLY A 229 -7.67 -6.62 -1.42
C GLY A 229 -8.59 -6.81 -0.24
N PHE A 230 -8.46 -5.92 0.73
CA PHE A 230 -9.41 -5.78 1.82
C PHE A 230 -9.73 -4.32 2.11
N LEU A 231 -10.96 -4.10 2.55
CA LEU A 231 -11.45 -2.87 3.14
C LEU A 231 -11.72 -3.15 4.60
N TRP A 232 -11.23 -2.31 5.47
CA TRP A 232 -11.71 -2.17 6.84
C TRP A 232 -12.49 -0.85 6.97
N GLY A 233 -13.51 -0.83 7.82
CA GLY A 233 -14.20 0.38 8.22
C GLY A 233 -15.10 0.11 9.40
N HIS A 234 -15.38 1.14 10.20
CA HIS A 234 -16.32 1.01 11.30
C HIS A 234 -17.65 0.42 10.82
N LYS A 235 -18.12 -0.65 11.48
CA LYS A 235 -19.30 -1.40 11.04
C LYS A 235 -20.50 -0.51 10.81
N HIS A 236 -20.79 0.45 11.71
CA HIS A 236 -21.91 1.37 11.59
C HIS A 236 -21.82 2.30 10.38
N LEU A 237 -20.60 2.70 9.98
CA LEU A 237 -20.36 3.51 8.79
C LEU A 237 -20.52 2.66 7.51
N LEU A 238 -19.92 1.46 7.50
CA LEU A 238 -20.09 0.54 6.37
C LEU A 238 -21.56 0.18 6.16
N ASP A 239 -22.30 -0.10 7.22
CA ASP A 239 -23.73 -0.44 7.15
C ASP A 239 -24.60 0.75 6.65
N ALA A 240 -24.18 1.99 6.94
CA ALA A 240 -24.86 3.19 6.49
C ALA A 240 -24.63 3.55 5.03
N LEU A 241 -23.53 3.07 4.42
CA LEU A 241 -23.20 3.34 3.01
C LEU A 241 -24.20 2.61 2.09
N PRO A 242 -24.90 3.30 1.17
CA PRO A 242 -25.75 2.65 0.17
C PRO A 242 -24.89 1.97 -0.89
N THR A 243 -24.98 0.65 -1.01
CA THR A 243 -24.28 -0.10 -2.05
C THR A 243 -25.28 -0.68 -3.05
N PHE A 244 -24.86 -0.82 -4.31
CA PHE A 244 -25.54 -1.73 -5.23
C PHE A 244 -25.22 -3.16 -4.77
N ARG A 245 -26.26 -3.98 -4.60
CA ARG A 245 -26.15 -5.36 -4.18
C ARG A 245 -27.28 -6.18 -4.78
N GLU A 246 -27.06 -7.47 -4.93
CA GLU A 246 -28.08 -8.43 -5.32
C GLU A 246 -29.07 -8.64 -4.15
N ASP A 247 -30.33 -8.96 -4.45
CA ASP A 247 -31.40 -9.06 -3.45
C ASP A 247 -31.15 -10.11 -2.36
N PHE A 248 -30.41 -11.18 -2.71
CA PHE A 248 -30.07 -12.24 -1.77
C PHE A 248 -28.87 -11.88 -0.84
N ILE A 249 -28.15 -10.80 -1.12
CA ILE A 249 -27.02 -10.34 -0.27
C ILE A 249 -27.55 -9.50 0.89
N PRO A 250 -27.20 -9.79 2.15
CA PRO A 250 -27.57 -8.98 3.30
C PRO A 250 -27.10 -7.53 3.17
N ASN A 251 -27.97 -6.55 3.51
CA ASN A 251 -27.62 -5.13 3.46
C ASN A 251 -26.80 -4.69 4.70
N GLN A 252 -25.72 -5.41 4.95
CA GLN A 252 -24.79 -5.13 6.05
C GLN A 252 -23.37 -5.57 5.67
N ALA A 253 -22.37 -4.93 6.30
CA ALA A 253 -20.97 -5.35 6.18
C ALA A 253 -20.78 -6.73 6.87
N PRO A 254 -19.86 -7.54 6.36
CA PRO A 254 -19.00 -7.34 5.19
C PRO A 254 -19.70 -7.64 3.84
N TRP A 255 -20.81 -8.39 3.84
CA TRP A 255 -21.40 -9.03 2.65
C TRP A 255 -21.69 -8.06 1.52
N LYS A 256 -22.25 -6.88 1.80
CA LYS A 256 -22.61 -5.89 0.77
C LYS A 256 -21.42 -5.23 0.07
N PHE A 257 -20.19 -5.45 0.54
CA PHE A 257 -18.96 -5.00 -0.09
C PHE A 257 -18.18 -6.15 -0.76
N GLU A 258 -18.56 -7.40 -0.50
CA GLU A 258 -17.96 -8.61 -1.08
C GLU A 258 -18.73 -9.01 -2.33
N VAL A 259 -18.36 -8.44 -3.48
CA VAL A 259 -19.11 -8.55 -4.73
C VAL A 259 -18.91 -9.92 -5.37
N GLY A 260 -20.01 -10.66 -5.52
CA GLY A 260 -20.05 -11.95 -6.22
C GLY A 260 -19.22 -13.04 -5.54
N THR A 261 -18.84 -14.05 -6.34
CA THR A 261 -17.88 -15.08 -5.92
C THR A 261 -16.48 -14.54 -6.10
N TYR A 262 -15.84 -14.15 -5.00
CA TYR A 262 -14.49 -13.60 -5.04
C TYR A 262 -13.42 -14.69 -4.85
N VAL A 263 -12.17 -14.32 -4.84
CA VAL A 263 -10.97 -15.16 -4.92
C VAL A 263 -10.66 -15.87 -3.58
N TYR A 264 -11.43 -16.88 -3.21
CA TYR A 264 -11.32 -17.59 -1.91
C TYR A 264 -9.93 -18.20 -1.68
N GLU A 265 -9.30 -18.73 -2.74
CA GLU A 265 -7.93 -19.25 -2.72
C GLU A 265 -6.92 -18.16 -2.34
N ASN A 266 -7.11 -16.92 -2.80
CA ASN A 266 -6.23 -15.81 -2.45
C ASN A 266 -6.51 -15.29 -1.04
N VAL A 267 -7.74 -15.44 -0.54
CA VAL A 267 -8.07 -15.18 0.87
C VAL A 267 -7.37 -16.18 1.79
N ALA A 268 -7.28 -17.46 1.40
CA ALA A 268 -6.47 -18.46 2.11
C ALA A 268 -4.98 -18.08 2.11
N GLY A 269 -4.47 -17.57 0.96
CA GLY A 269 -3.12 -17.04 0.85
C GLY A 269 -2.90 -15.82 1.76
N MET A 270 -3.89 -14.94 1.93
CA MET A 270 -3.80 -13.79 2.84
C MET A 270 -3.71 -14.21 4.30
N ASP A 271 -4.49 -15.22 4.72
CA ASP A 271 -4.39 -15.82 6.06
C ASP A 271 -2.97 -16.34 6.32
N ALA A 272 -2.41 -17.07 5.35
CA ALA A 272 -1.05 -17.58 5.42
C ALA A 272 0.01 -16.45 5.45
N ALA A 273 -0.21 -15.34 4.73
CA ALA A 273 0.69 -14.19 4.75
C ALA A 273 0.71 -13.50 6.12
N VAL A 274 -0.45 -13.34 6.77
CA VAL A 274 -0.51 -12.86 8.16
C VAL A 274 0.19 -13.83 9.11
N GLY A 275 0.00 -15.13 8.93
CA GLY A 275 0.71 -16.17 9.70
C GLY A 275 2.23 -16.13 9.52
N TYR A 276 2.70 -15.87 8.29
CA TYR A 276 4.10 -15.66 7.99
C TYR A 276 4.65 -14.43 8.76
N LEU A 277 3.99 -13.28 8.67
CA LEU A 277 4.40 -12.09 9.41
C LEU A 277 4.42 -12.36 10.92
N GLU A 278 3.38 -13.01 11.46
CA GLU A 278 3.31 -13.39 12.86
C GLU A 278 4.52 -14.23 13.30
N SER A 279 5.01 -15.13 12.45
CA SER A 279 6.15 -16.02 12.73
C SER A 279 7.49 -15.29 12.90
N LEU A 280 7.61 -14.06 12.40
CA LEU A 280 8.82 -13.24 12.51
C LEU A 280 8.90 -12.48 13.85
N GLY A 281 7.83 -12.46 14.61
CA GLY A 281 7.73 -11.70 15.85
C GLY A 281 7.72 -12.52 17.11
N MET A 282 7.79 -11.82 18.23
CA MET A 282 7.76 -12.40 19.59
C MET A 282 6.59 -11.80 20.38
N GLY A 283 6.02 -12.60 21.28
CA GLY A 283 4.92 -12.14 22.14
C GLY A 283 3.97 -13.26 22.55
N LYS A 284 3.11 -12.98 23.53
CA LYS A 284 2.19 -13.98 24.09
C LYS A 284 0.91 -14.15 23.25
N THR A 285 0.48 -13.10 22.54
CA THR A 285 -0.73 -13.09 21.72
C THR A 285 -0.37 -12.97 20.25
N ARG A 286 -1.28 -13.35 19.34
CA ARG A 286 -1.12 -13.13 17.90
C ARG A 286 -0.84 -11.66 17.59
N ARG A 287 -1.61 -10.73 18.17
CA ARG A 287 -1.42 -9.30 17.96
C ARG A 287 -0.03 -8.84 18.42
N SER A 288 0.42 -9.22 19.61
CA SER A 288 1.74 -8.81 20.09
C SER A 288 2.88 -9.39 19.23
N ARG A 289 2.74 -10.59 18.68
CA ARG A 289 3.71 -11.14 17.72
C ARG A 289 3.72 -10.37 16.42
N LEU A 290 2.56 -10.03 15.87
CA LEU A 290 2.46 -9.21 14.65
C LEU A 290 3.08 -7.82 14.84
N VAL A 291 2.78 -7.12 15.94
CA VAL A 291 3.39 -5.81 16.25
C VAL A 291 4.90 -5.95 16.34
N SER A 292 5.40 -6.90 17.13
CA SER A 292 6.83 -7.14 17.25
C SER A 292 7.51 -7.47 15.90
N ALA A 293 6.86 -8.27 15.06
CA ALA A 293 7.35 -8.57 13.71
C ALA A 293 7.46 -7.33 12.84
N MET A 294 6.40 -6.53 12.80
CA MET A 294 6.33 -5.34 11.95
C MET A 294 7.27 -4.23 12.46
N ASP A 295 7.49 -4.10 13.77
CA ASP A 295 8.51 -3.21 14.32
C ASP A 295 9.92 -3.64 13.92
N ARG A 296 10.25 -4.93 14.02
CA ARG A 296 11.54 -5.47 13.58
C ARG A 296 11.76 -5.29 12.07
N ILE A 297 10.72 -5.47 11.27
CA ILE A 297 10.76 -5.21 9.82
C ILE A 297 11.06 -3.73 9.58
N ARG A 298 10.31 -2.82 10.20
CA ARG A 298 10.51 -1.38 10.06
C ARG A 298 11.93 -0.95 10.43
N ASP A 299 12.45 -1.45 11.53
CA ASP A 299 13.80 -1.10 12.02
C ASP A 299 14.88 -1.61 11.05
N TYR A 300 14.72 -2.84 10.51
CA TYR A 300 15.62 -3.36 9.49
C TYR A 300 15.53 -2.56 8.18
N GLU A 301 14.34 -2.26 7.71
CA GLU A 301 14.10 -1.49 6.50
C GLU A 301 14.58 -0.02 6.63
N ALA A 302 14.61 0.54 7.84
CA ALA A 302 15.25 1.83 8.09
C ALA A 302 16.76 1.77 7.83
N SER A 303 17.43 0.65 8.17
CA SER A 303 18.84 0.44 7.84
C SER A 303 19.07 0.32 6.34
N LEU A 304 18.18 -0.38 5.62
CA LEU A 304 18.21 -0.47 4.16
C LEU A 304 17.98 0.90 3.51
N SER A 305 17.02 1.68 4.02
CA SER A 305 16.75 3.05 3.56
C SER A 305 17.99 3.94 3.70
N THR A 306 18.65 3.84 4.85
CA THR A 306 19.90 4.59 5.12
C THR A 306 21.00 4.21 4.13
N ALA A 307 21.21 2.92 3.89
CA ALA A 307 22.19 2.43 2.94
C ALA A 307 21.88 2.90 1.51
N LEU A 308 20.62 2.78 1.08
CA LEU A 308 20.18 3.18 -0.26
C LEU A 308 20.33 4.70 -0.47
N LEU A 309 19.94 5.54 0.49
CA LEU A 309 20.09 6.99 0.38
C LEU A 309 21.55 7.40 0.30
N LYS A 310 22.43 6.82 1.12
CA LYS A 310 23.88 7.06 1.06
C LYS A 310 24.48 6.62 -0.29
N ALA A 311 24.05 5.47 -0.81
CA ALA A 311 24.50 5.00 -2.12
C ALA A 311 24.08 5.96 -3.24
N LEU A 312 22.84 6.43 -3.25
CA LEU A 312 22.35 7.37 -4.25
C LEU A 312 23.03 8.75 -4.15
N ASP A 313 23.27 9.23 -2.93
CA ASP A 313 23.98 10.52 -2.67
C ASP A 313 25.43 10.50 -3.18
N SER A 314 26.09 9.34 -3.14
CA SER A 314 27.46 9.18 -3.63
C SER A 314 27.61 9.17 -5.16
N ILE A 315 26.50 9.10 -5.91
CA ILE A 315 26.52 8.97 -7.37
C ILE A 315 26.25 10.34 -8.03
N ALA A 316 27.25 10.85 -8.75
CA ALA A 316 27.11 12.14 -9.44
C ALA A 316 25.92 12.16 -10.43
N GLY A 317 25.20 13.27 -10.48
CA GLY A 317 24.05 13.47 -11.35
C GLY A 317 22.74 12.81 -10.87
N VAL A 318 22.74 12.12 -9.72
CA VAL A 318 21.50 11.59 -9.12
C VAL A 318 20.77 12.71 -8.40
N THR A 319 19.47 12.82 -8.68
CA THR A 319 18.54 13.68 -7.94
C THR A 319 17.47 12.82 -7.28
N VAL A 320 17.47 12.76 -5.95
CA VAL A 320 16.47 12.05 -5.14
C VAL A 320 15.26 12.96 -4.89
N TYR A 321 14.04 12.41 -5.02
CA TYR A 321 12.80 13.11 -4.73
C TYR A 321 12.24 12.72 -3.35
N GLY A 322 11.72 13.71 -2.61
CA GLY A 322 11.21 13.53 -1.25
C GLY A 322 12.32 13.56 -0.18
N ILE A 323 12.14 12.78 0.88
CA ILE A 323 13.09 12.75 2.01
C ILE A 323 14.40 12.08 1.57
N ALA A 324 15.47 12.86 1.41
CA ALA A 324 16.79 12.37 1.04
C ALA A 324 17.75 12.25 2.26
N ASP A 325 17.45 12.95 3.35
CA ASP A 325 18.29 12.94 4.57
C ASP A 325 18.17 11.59 5.31
N PRO A 326 19.29 10.83 5.48
CA PRO A 326 19.30 9.59 6.24
C PRO A 326 18.88 9.74 7.71
N ALA A 327 18.98 10.93 8.30
CA ALA A 327 18.53 11.19 9.68
C ALA A 327 16.98 11.16 9.79
N LEU A 328 16.26 11.29 8.68
CA LEU A 328 14.81 11.31 8.63
C LEU A 328 14.17 9.99 8.14
N VAL A 329 14.92 8.87 8.16
CA VAL A 329 14.44 7.57 7.67
C VAL A 329 13.22 7.05 8.44
N SER A 330 12.99 7.47 9.68
CA SER A 330 11.79 7.14 10.45
C SER A 330 10.48 7.71 9.84
N HIS A 331 10.59 8.71 8.97
CA HIS A 331 9.47 9.35 8.28
C HIS A 331 9.23 8.79 6.88
N ARG A 332 9.86 7.66 6.53
CA ARG A 332 9.71 7.05 5.22
C ARG A 332 9.73 5.53 5.25
N THR A 333 9.12 4.92 4.25
CA THR A 333 9.32 3.52 3.86
C THR A 333 10.57 3.41 2.97
N PRO A 334 11.14 2.20 2.74
CA PRO A 334 12.33 2.00 1.91
C PRO A 334 12.04 2.14 0.40
N THR A 335 11.27 3.15 0.02
CA THR A 335 10.90 3.45 -1.36
C THR A 335 11.43 4.81 -1.76
N VAL A 336 12.29 4.85 -2.77
CA VAL A 336 12.98 6.06 -3.24
C VAL A 336 12.75 6.24 -4.72
N SER A 337 12.30 7.44 -5.12
CA SER A 337 12.29 7.86 -6.53
C SER A 337 13.42 8.83 -6.80
N PHE A 338 14.07 8.65 -7.94
CA PHE A 338 15.20 9.47 -8.36
C PHE A 338 15.27 9.60 -9.89
N ASN A 339 16.04 10.57 -10.37
CA ASN A 339 16.47 10.66 -11.77
C ASN A 339 18.00 10.79 -11.84
N LEU A 340 18.56 10.38 -12.96
CA LEU A 340 19.98 10.52 -13.30
C LEU A 340 20.11 11.54 -14.41
N GLU A 341 20.92 12.56 -14.21
CA GLU A 341 21.11 13.66 -15.14
C GLU A 341 21.51 13.16 -16.54
N GLY A 342 20.89 13.71 -17.57
CA GLY A 342 21.19 13.36 -18.97
C GLY A 342 20.67 12.01 -19.44
N ILE A 343 20.11 11.15 -18.55
CA ILE A 343 19.61 9.82 -18.92
C ILE A 343 18.12 9.70 -18.57
N PRO A 344 17.24 9.43 -19.55
CA PRO A 344 15.82 9.22 -19.30
C PRO A 344 15.59 8.05 -18.33
N ALA A 345 14.61 8.19 -17.40
CA ALA A 345 14.28 7.16 -16.39
C ALA A 345 14.09 5.78 -17.00
N ARG A 346 13.42 5.69 -18.15
CA ARG A 346 13.24 4.43 -18.91
C ARG A 346 14.56 3.77 -19.27
N LYS A 347 15.55 4.56 -19.74
CA LYS A 347 16.87 4.05 -20.13
C LYS A 347 17.68 3.58 -18.92
N VAL A 348 17.55 4.23 -17.78
CA VAL A 348 18.14 3.78 -16.52
C VAL A 348 17.55 2.42 -16.12
N ALA A 349 16.21 2.30 -16.12
CA ALA A 349 15.53 1.05 -15.80
C ALA A 349 15.89 -0.12 -16.75
N GLU A 350 15.94 0.13 -18.07
CA GLU A 350 16.37 -0.88 -19.06
C GLU A 350 17.78 -1.39 -18.80
N ARG A 351 18.71 -0.53 -18.42
CA ARG A 351 20.10 -0.92 -18.15
C ARG A 351 20.25 -1.66 -16.82
N LEU A 352 19.50 -1.25 -15.78
CA LEU A 352 19.46 -1.99 -14.51
C LEU A 352 18.84 -3.38 -14.71
N ALA A 353 17.77 -3.48 -15.50
CA ALA A 353 17.16 -4.77 -15.86
C ALA A 353 18.14 -5.69 -16.61
N ALA A 354 19.00 -5.16 -17.49
CA ALA A 354 20.05 -5.92 -18.15
C ALA A 354 21.13 -6.44 -17.16
N ALA A 355 21.25 -5.81 -15.97
CA ALA A 355 22.09 -6.28 -14.87
C ALA A 355 21.32 -7.18 -13.86
N ASN A 356 20.12 -7.66 -14.23
CA ASN A 356 19.21 -8.42 -13.38
C ASN A 356 18.78 -7.66 -12.10
N ILE A 357 18.59 -6.34 -12.20
CA ILE A 357 18.09 -5.49 -11.11
C ILE A 357 16.74 -4.93 -11.53
N ALA A 358 15.67 -5.41 -10.92
CA ALA A 358 14.31 -5.02 -11.22
C ALA A 358 13.97 -3.71 -10.48
N VAL A 359 13.78 -2.63 -11.23
CA VAL A 359 13.29 -1.33 -10.76
C VAL A 359 12.12 -0.90 -11.63
N ARG A 360 11.38 0.11 -11.22
CA ARG A 360 10.30 0.69 -12.02
C ARG A 360 10.66 2.07 -12.53
N ASP A 361 10.23 2.36 -13.76
CA ASP A 361 10.26 3.69 -14.34
C ASP A 361 8.86 4.22 -14.64
N GLY A 362 8.69 5.53 -14.75
CA GLY A 362 7.46 6.18 -15.14
C GLY A 362 6.89 7.12 -14.07
N ASN A 363 5.57 7.33 -14.10
CA ASN A 363 4.88 8.25 -13.18
C ASN A 363 4.36 7.59 -11.90
N MET A 364 4.62 6.31 -11.68
CA MET A 364 4.23 5.50 -10.51
C MET A 364 2.73 5.54 -10.20
N TYR A 365 1.89 5.76 -11.21
CA TYR A 365 0.45 6.00 -11.07
C TYR A 365 0.12 7.19 -10.15
N THR A 366 1.02 8.20 -10.09
CA THR A 366 0.89 9.44 -9.35
C THR A 366 1.12 10.66 -10.26
N PRO A 367 0.33 10.84 -11.33
CA PRO A 367 0.60 11.87 -12.35
C PRO A 367 0.58 13.30 -11.76
N ARG A 368 -0.18 13.52 -10.69
CA ARG A 368 -0.26 14.80 -10.00
C ARG A 368 1.00 15.12 -9.21
N LEU A 369 1.56 14.11 -8.56
CA LEU A 369 2.86 14.22 -7.88
C LEU A 369 3.97 14.51 -8.89
N MET A 370 4.02 13.77 -10.03
CA MET A 370 5.02 14.04 -11.07
C MET A 370 4.93 15.49 -11.57
N LYS A 371 3.72 16.00 -11.79
CA LYS A 371 3.50 17.42 -12.14
C LYS A 371 4.01 18.36 -11.03
N ARG A 372 3.78 18.02 -9.77
CA ARG A 372 4.26 18.80 -8.61
C ARG A 372 5.78 18.86 -8.52
N LEU A 373 6.45 17.76 -8.88
CA LEU A 373 7.90 17.66 -8.96
C LEU A 373 8.50 18.26 -10.25
N ASN A 374 7.68 18.75 -11.15
CA ASN A 374 8.07 19.19 -12.50
C ASN A 374 8.78 18.08 -13.29
N GLN A 375 8.30 16.84 -13.14
CA GLN A 375 8.81 15.66 -13.81
C GLN A 375 7.69 14.97 -14.61
N THR A 376 8.07 14.20 -15.64
CA THR A 376 7.16 13.31 -16.37
C THR A 376 7.31 11.86 -15.93
N ALA A 377 8.50 11.50 -15.47
CA ALA A 377 8.87 10.16 -15.03
C ALA A 377 10.04 10.20 -14.04
N ALA A 378 10.15 9.18 -13.24
CA ALA A 378 11.30 8.91 -12.38
C ALA A 378 11.63 7.41 -12.40
N VAL A 379 12.80 7.03 -11.90
CA VAL A 379 13.12 5.65 -11.53
C VAL A 379 12.73 5.47 -10.07
N ARG A 380 12.06 4.36 -9.74
CA ARG A 380 11.73 4.01 -8.36
C ARG A 380 12.41 2.71 -7.96
N VAL A 381 13.10 2.75 -6.84
CA VAL A 381 13.60 1.61 -6.07
C VAL A 381 12.72 1.45 -4.84
N SER A 382 12.22 0.25 -4.59
CA SER A 382 11.42 -0.06 -3.41
C SER A 382 11.85 -1.40 -2.83
N LEU A 383 12.32 -1.36 -1.59
CA LEU A 383 12.83 -2.50 -0.85
C LEU A 383 11.76 -3.03 0.11
N VAL A 384 11.95 -4.25 0.56
CA VAL A 384 11.24 -4.87 1.69
C VAL A 384 12.22 -5.71 2.51
N HIS A 385 11.76 -6.24 3.62
CA HIS A 385 12.59 -6.91 4.62
C HIS A 385 13.38 -8.15 4.15
N TYR A 386 13.16 -8.68 2.94
CA TYR A 386 14.02 -9.73 2.39
C TYR A 386 15.16 -9.20 1.50
N ASN A 387 15.20 -7.88 1.24
CA ASN A 387 16.32 -7.29 0.53
C ASN A 387 17.55 -7.13 1.44
N THR A 388 18.75 -7.00 0.85
CA THR A 388 20.01 -6.93 1.58
C THR A 388 20.84 -5.72 1.19
N VAL A 389 21.84 -5.39 2.01
CA VAL A 389 22.80 -4.30 1.71
C VAL A 389 23.65 -4.66 0.49
N GLU A 390 24.03 -5.93 0.32
CA GLU A 390 24.80 -6.41 -0.83
C GLU A 390 24.03 -6.21 -2.16
N GLU A 391 22.70 -6.34 -2.13
CA GLU A 391 21.83 -6.01 -3.28
C GLU A 391 21.87 -4.51 -3.59
N ILE A 392 21.93 -3.65 -2.55
CA ILE A 392 22.09 -2.19 -2.71
C ILE A 392 23.47 -1.86 -3.29
N ASP A 393 24.52 -2.52 -2.83
CA ASP A 393 25.88 -2.33 -3.38
C ASP A 393 25.93 -2.71 -4.86
N ARG A 394 25.34 -3.85 -5.24
CA ARG A 394 25.23 -4.29 -6.64
C ARG A 394 24.48 -3.26 -7.49
N PHE A 395 23.38 -2.70 -6.97
CA PHE A 395 22.62 -1.63 -7.62
C PHE A 395 23.49 -0.36 -7.78
N ALA A 396 24.17 0.06 -6.73
CA ALA A 396 25.02 1.26 -6.74
C ALA A 396 26.14 1.16 -7.78
N VAL A 397 26.84 0.03 -7.84
CA VAL A 397 27.88 -0.25 -8.85
C VAL A 397 27.30 -0.14 -10.27
N SER A 398 26.12 -0.76 -10.50
CA SER A 398 25.46 -0.73 -11.80
C SER A 398 25.04 0.68 -12.20
N LEU A 399 24.50 1.48 -11.25
CA LEU A 399 24.06 2.84 -11.50
C LEU A 399 25.25 3.80 -11.73
N THR A 400 26.33 3.66 -10.94
CA THR A 400 27.57 4.44 -11.14
C THR A 400 28.17 4.21 -12.53
N GLY A 401 28.17 2.97 -13.03
CA GLY A 401 28.60 2.65 -14.38
C GLY A 401 27.78 3.32 -15.49
N LEU A 402 26.59 3.80 -15.18
CA LEU A 402 25.77 4.61 -16.11
C LEU A 402 26.13 6.10 -16.02
N ALA A 403 26.34 6.63 -14.82
CA ALA A 403 26.67 8.04 -14.58
C ALA A 403 28.03 8.44 -15.21
N GLY A 404 29.00 7.53 -15.23
CA GLY A 404 30.34 7.77 -15.79
C GLY A 404 30.43 7.74 -17.32
N ARG A 405 29.34 7.49 -18.06
CA ARG A 405 29.35 7.51 -19.55
C ARG A 405 28.85 8.86 -20.07
N PRO A 406 29.70 9.65 -20.77
CA PRO A 406 29.22 10.86 -21.43
C PRO A 406 28.08 10.51 -22.37
N ALA A 407 27.05 11.35 -22.42
CA ALA A 407 25.95 11.22 -23.36
C ALA A 407 26.54 11.10 -24.77
N ALA A 408 26.25 9.98 -25.45
CA ALA A 408 26.72 9.77 -26.83
C ALA A 408 26.31 11.00 -27.63
N ALA A 409 27.31 11.69 -28.20
CA ALA A 409 27.13 12.88 -29.01
C ALA A 409 25.99 12.61 -30.00
N ARG A 410 25.01 13.49 -30.02
CA ARG A 410 23.96 13.51 -31.04
C ARG A 410 24.68 13.53 -32.39
N ARG A 411 24.69 12.43 -33.12
CA ARG A 411 25.03 12.45 -34.53
C ARG A 411 23.91 13.22 -35.20
N SER A 412 24.20 14.47 -35.51
CA SER A 412 23.47 15.23 -36.51
C SER A 412 23.68 14.52 -37.86
N GLY A 413 22.61 14.02 -38.39
CA GLY A 413 22.45 13.51 -39.74
C GLY A 413 21.01 13.79 -40.17
#